data_ffcb6575f459266728200723f7311219
#
_entry.id   ffcb6575f459266728200723f7311219
#
_cell.length_a   1.000
_cell.length_b   1.000
_cell.length_c   1.000
_cell.angle_alpha   90.00
_cell.angle_beta   90.00
_cell.angle_gamma   90.00
#
_symmetry.space_group_name_H-M   'P 1'
#
loop_
_entity.id
_entity.type
_entity.pdbx_description
1 polymer ?
#
loop_
_entity_poly.entity_id
_entity_poly.type
_entity_poly.pdbx_seq_one_letter_code
_entity_poly.pdbx_strand_id
1 'polypeptide(L)'
;MSERQTTRRDFLRTATTAGAAGLAWSGGIARARAAKNELVFVGFGGSYQEGQTKALFEPFEKDTGIKIIQTTGVDIAKLRAQVQSKNVEWDLISIPDRLRYTAVKDGLLMPLDYKTINAKDILPALVTEYAAGCVTIPMLLTYSTKAYPAGKAPVTWMDYWDVKKFPGPRGMYNAPTYILEFALIADGVPKDKLYPLDVPRAFKSLDRIKPDVKVWWSRLLKARGTSSG
;
A
#
# COMPACT_ATOMS: atom_id res chain seq x y z
N MET A 1 -23.49 -56.65 -29.13
CA MET A 1 -23.37 -55.23 -29.41
C MET A 1 -21.99 -54.79 -28.90
N SER A 2 -21.06 -54.54 -29.83
CA SER A 2 -19.64 -54.24 -29.52
C SER A 2 -19.46 -52.72 -29.47
N GLU A 3 -19.14 -52.17 -28.31
CA GLU A 3 -18.76 -50.78 -28.16
C GLU A 3 -17.39 -50.52 -28.79
N ARG A 4 -17.34 -49.72 -29.83
CA ARG A 4 -16.10 -49.22 -30.41
C ARG A 4 -15.52 -48.14 -29.49
N GLN A 5 -14.43 -48.45 -28.81
CA GLN A 5 -13.60 -47.47 -28.13
C GLN A 5 -12.90 -46.57 -29.16
N THR A 6 -13.23 -45.26 -29.12
CA THR A 6 -12.55 -44.25 -29.92
C THR A 6 -11.13 -44.03 -29.40
N THR A 7 -10.12 -44.25 -30.22
CA THR A 7 -8.71 -44.09 -29.85
C THR A 7 -8.27 -42.64 -30.02
N ARG A 8 -7.23 -42.22 -29.26
CA ARG A 8 -6.59 -40.89 -29.37
C ARG A 8 -6.25 -40.48 -30.81
N ARG A 9 -6.05 -41.45 -31.71
CA ARG A 9 -5.71 -41.23 -33.12
C ARG A 9 -6.91 -40.78 -33.93
N ASP A 10 -8.12 -41.21 -33.57
CA ASP A 10 -9.38 -40.84 -34.26
C ASP A 10 -9.79 -39.42 -33.87
N PHE A 11 -9.51 -39.00 -32.64
CA PHE A 11 -9.72 -37.62 -32.19
C PHE A 11 -8.85 -36.61 -32.94
N LEU A 12 -7.58 -36.94 -33.23
CA LEU A 12 -6.66 -36.06 -33.95
C LEU A 12 -6.96 -35.96 -35.45
N ARG A 13 -7.62 -36.96 -36.06
CA ARG A 13 -8.00 -36.91 -37.49
C ARG A 13 -9.25 -36.06 -37.75
N THR A 14 -10.12 -35.91 -36.77
CA THR A 14 -11.33 -35.04 -36.88
C THR A 14 -11.03 -33.55 -36.63
N ALA A 15 -9.86 -33.22 -36.04
CA ALA A 15 -9.45 -31.86 -35.75
C ALA A 15 -8.80 -31.12 -36.94
N THR A 16 -8.51 -31.81 -38.06
CA THR A 16 -7.76 -31.21 -39.19
C THR A 16 -8.63 -30.71 -40.34
N THR A 17 -9.97 -30.80 -40.27
CA THR A 17 -10.87 -30.28 -41.32
C THR A 17 -11.68 -29.06 -40.93
N ALA A 18 -11.45 -28.45 -39.75
CA ALA A 18 -12.09 -27.22 -39.30
C ALA A 18 -11.12 -26.00 -39.29
N GLY A 19 -10.02 -26.06 -40.00
CA GLY A 19 -8.90 -25.09 -39.92
C GLY A 19 -8.88 -24.01 -40.99
N ALA A 20 -10.00 -23.42 -41.40
CA ALA A 20 -9.99 -22.31 -42.39
C ALA A 20 -10.95 -21.13 -42.11
N ALA A 21 -11.54 -21.03 -40.92
CA ALA A 21 -12.43 -19.90 -40.57
C ALA A 21 -12.06 -19.18 -39.26
N GLY A 22 -10.83 -19.30 -38.77
CA GLY A 22 -10.38 -18.86 -37.43
C GLY A 22 -9.44 -17.66 -37.39
N LEU A 23 -9.28 -16.84 -38.44
CA LEU A 23 -8.34 -15.70 -38.47
C LEU A 23 -9.01 -14.33 -38.42
N ALA A 24 -10.10 -14.16 -37.67
CA ALA A 24 -10.73 -12.84 -37.53
C ALA A 24 -11.12 -12.46 -36.07
N TRP A 25 -10.59 -13.15 -35.04
CA TRP A 25 -11.03 -12.89 -33.65
C TRP A 25 -9.93 -12.51 -32.66
N SER A 26 -8.75 -12.06 -33.10
CA SER A 26 -7.70 -11.57 -32.22
C SER A 26 -7.76 -10.06 -31.92
N GLY A 27 -8.76 -9.34 -32.42
CA GLY A 27 -8.96 -7.89 -32.19
C GLY A 27 -10.05 -7.51 -31.21
N GLY A 28 -10.81 -8.49 -30.66
CA GLY A 28 -12.06 -8.20 -29.94
C GLY A 28 -11.96 -8.08 -28.41
N ILE A 29 -10.95 -8.62 -27.77
CA ILE A 29 -10.94 -8.72 -26.32
C ILE A 29 -10.41 -7.43 -25.63
N ALA A 30 -9.54 -6.68 -26.30
CA ALA A 30 -9.05 -5.39 -25.78
C ALA A 30 -10.08 -4.26 -25.88
N ARG A 31 -11.12 -4.41 -26.69
CA ARG A 31 -12.11 -3.35 -26.96
C ARG A 31 -13.36 -3.43 -26.07
N ALA A 32 -13.59 -4.56 -25.40
CA ALA A 32 -14.78 -4.75 -24.56
C ALA A 32 -14.70 -4.02 -23.19
N ARG A 33 -13.51 -3.59 -22.74
CA ARG A 33 -13.32 -2.88 -21.47
C ARG A 33 -13.56 -1.37 -21.56
N ALA A 34 -13.59 -0.81 -22.78
CA ALA A 34 -13.82 0.64 -23.04
C ALA A 34 -15.28 1.09 -22.91
N ALA A 35 -16.23 0.19 -22.61
CA ALA A 35 -17.65 0.49 -22.53
C ALA A 35 -18.28 0.33 -21.14
N LYS A 36 -17.47 0.09 -20.10
CA LYS A 36 -17.99 0.06 -18.74
C LYS A 36 -17.67 1.40 -18.08
N ASN A 37 -18.73 2.14 -17.70
CA ASN A 37 -18.65 3.30 -16.80
C ASN A 37 -18.26 2.84 -15.38
N GLU A 38 -17.19 2.06 -15.28
CA GLU A 38 -16.70 1.46 -14.04
C GLU A 38 -15.17 1.63 -13.96
N LEU A 39 -14.68 1.95 -12.77
CA LEU A 39 -13.27 2.05 -12.43
C LEU A 39 -12.99 1.17 -11.23
N VAL A 40 -12.00 0.28 -11.34
CA VAL A 40 -11.60 -0.61 -10.23
C VAL A 40 -10.52 0.05 -9.39
N PHE A 41 -10.87 0.37 -8.15
CA PHE A 41 -9.97 0.93 -7.16
C PHE A 41 -9.55 -0.13 -6.15
N VAL A 42 -8.23 -0.29 -5.91
CA VAL A 42 -7.71 -1.13 -4.84
C VAL A 42 -7.10 -0.29 -3.72
N GLY A 43 -7.60 -0.50 -2.50
CA GLY A 43 -7.19 0.24 -1.32
C GLY A 43 -6.83 -0.66 -0.14
N PHE A 44 -6.78 -0.03 1.05
CA PHE A 44 -6.37 -0.71 2.29
C PHE A 44 -7.54 -1.31 3.08
N GLY A 45 -8.79 -0.93 2.73
CA GLY A 45 -9.98 -1.33 3.48
C GLY A 45 -10.17 -0.57 4.79
N GLY A 46 -11.15 -1.02 5.57
CA GLY A 46 -11.48 -0.48 6.89
C GLY A 46 -11.97 0.97 6.86
N SER A 47 -11.97 1.61 8.03
CA SER A 47 -12.49 2.98 8.22
C SER A 47 -11.81 4.04 7.36
N TYR A 48 -10.55 3.80 6.95
CA TYR A 48 -9.86 4.69 6.02
C TYR A 48 -10.52 4.69 4.64
N GLN A 49 -10.78 3.51 4.08
CA GLN A 49 -11.42 3.40 2.76
C GLN A 49 -12.90 3.81 2.81
N GLU A 50 -13.59 3.56 3.92
CA GLU A 50 -14.95 4.09 4.16
C GLU A 50 -14.98 5.63 4.14
N GLY A 51 -13.97 6.27 4.75
CA GLY A 51 -13.78 7.72 4.68
C GLY A 51 -13.53 8.21 3.26
N GLN A 52 -12.67 7.51 2.49
CA GLN A 52 -12.45 7.82 1.07
C GLN A 52 -13.72 7.66 0.25
N THR A 53 -14.51 6.64 0.51
CA THR A 53 -15.80 6.41 -0.18
C THR A 53 -16.71 7.63 -0.04
N LYS A 54 -16.94 8.07 1.19
CA LYS A 54 -17.83 9.21 1.46
C LYS A 54 -17.28 10.55 0.94
N ALA A 55 -15.96 10.76 1.09
CA ALA A 55 -15.37 12.05 0.77
C ALA A 55 -15.00 12.22 -0.71
N LEU A 56 -14.71 11.11 -1.43
CA LEU A 56 -14.16 11.16 -2.78
C LEU A 56 -15.01 10.36 -3.77
N PHE A 57 -15.34 9.10 -3.46
CA PHE A 57 -15.92 8.21 -4.46
C PHE A 57 -17.40 8.49 -4.71
N GLU A 58 -18.21 8.62 -3.67
CA GLU A 58 -19.64 8.97 -3.81
C GLU A 58 -19.86 10.30 -4.55
N PRO A 59 -19.17 11.41 -4.25
CA PRO A 59 -19.24 12.63 -5.03
C PRO A 59 -18.83 12.42 -6.49
N PHE A 60 -17.70 11.73 -6.73
CA PHE A 60 -17.22 11.45 -8.08
C PHE A 60 -18.22 10.63 -8.90
N GLU A 61 -18.78 9.56 -8.32
CA GLU A 61 -19.81 8.74 -8.98
C GLU A 61 -21.05 9.57 -9.34
N LYS A 62 -21.47 10.46 -8.43
CA LYS A 62 -22.62 11.34 -8.63
C LYS A 62 -22.37 12.33 -9.77
N ASP A 63 -21.17 12.90 -9.83
CA ASP A 63 -20.84 13.96 -10.78
C ASP A 63 -20.53 13.40 -12.19
N THR A 64 -19.97 12.21 -12.27
CA THR A 64 -19.48 11.63 -13.54
C THR A 64 -20.34 10.48 -14.07
N GLY A 65 -21.12 9.83 -13.22
CA GLY A 65 -21.84 8.58 -13.55
C GLY A 65 -20.90 7.37 -13.65
N ILE A 66 -19.60 7.52 -13.35
CA ILE A 66 -18.62 6.42 -13.36
C ILE A 66 -18.66 5.71 -12.01
N LYS A 67 -18.89 4.41 -11.98
CA LYS A 67 -18.92 3.58 -10.79
C LYS A 67 -17.51 3.24 -10.29
N ILE A 68 -17.27 3.35 -8.99
CA ILE A 68 -16.01 2.92 -8.36
C ILE A 68 -16.21 1.53 -7.76
N ILE A 69 -15.67 0.52 -8.43
CA ILE A 69 -15.62 -0.87 -7.91
C ILE A 69 -14.47 -0.98 -6.94
N GLN A 70 -14.77 -1.06 -5.67
CA GLN A 70 -13.77 -1.06 -4.61
C GLN A 70 -13.32 -2.48 -4.26
N THR A 71 -12.02 -2.66 -4.16
CA THR A 71 -11.39 -3.89 -3.65
C THR A 71 -10.30 -3.55 -2.65
N THR A 72 -9.79 -4.56 -1.94
CA THR A 72 -8.75 -4.39 -0.92
C THR A 72 -7.58 -5.33 -1.15
N GLY A 73 -6.49 -5.11 -0.42
CA GLY A 73 -5.32 -5.98 -0.50
C GLY A 73 -4.31 -5.52 -1.53
N VAL A 74 -3.79 -4.31 -1.34
CA VAL A 74 -2.68 -3.76 -2.12
C VAL A 74 -1.46 -4.68 -2.02
N ASP A 75 -1.07 -5.28 -3.15
CA ASP A 75 0.03 -6.23 -3.25
C ASP A 75 0.81 -6.01 -4.54
N ILE A 76 2.12 -5.75 -4.41
CA ILE A 76 3.02 -5.51 -5.55
C ILE A 76 3.23 -6.75 -6.40
N ALA A 77 3.24 -7.94 -5.79
CA ALA A 77 3.39 -9.18 -6.56
C ALA A 77 2.15 -9.43 -7.43
N LYS A 78 0.95 -9.18 -6.89
CA LYS A 78 -0.29 -9.27 -7.65
C LYS A 78 -0.33 -8.21 -8.77
N LEU A 79 0.06 -6.96 -8.49
CA LEU A 79 0.16 -5.92 -9.51
C LEU A 79 1.11 -6.31 -10.64
N ARG A 80 2.29 -6.83 -10.28
CA ARG A 80 3.28 -7.32 -11.26
C ARG A 80 2.72 -8.44 -12.13
N ALA A 81 2.03 -9.42 -11.53
CA ALA A 81 1.41 -10.52 -12.28
C ALA A 81 0.37 -10.01 -13.29
N GLN A 82 -0.47 -9.04 -12.91
CA GLN A 82 -1.46 -8.43 -13.80
C GLN A 82 -0.78 -7.72 -14.99
N VAL A 83 0.25 -6.92 -14.73
CA VAL A 83 0.97 -6.19 -15.78
C VAL A 83 1.71 -7.15 -16.73
N GLN A 84 2.41 -8.15 -16.19
CA GLN A 84 3.14 -9.14 -16.98
C GLN A 84 2.23 -10.02 -17.84
N SER A 85 1.07 -10.40 -17.31
CA SER A 85 0.06 -11.17 -18.07
C SER A 85 -0.74 -10.31 -19.06
N LYS A 86 -0.54 -8.98 -19.07
CA LYS A 86 -1.34 -8.01 -19.84
C LYS A 86 -2.85 -8.08 -19.53
N ASN A 87 -3.19 -8.60 -18.36
CA ASN A 87 -4.55 -8.68 -17.86
C ASN A 87 -4.67 -7.83 -16.58
N VAL A 88 -4.67 -6.51 -16.76
CA VAL A 88 -4.76 -5.54 -15.66
C VAL A 88 -6.22 -5.42 -15.22
N GLU A 89 -6.48 -5.79 -13.98
CA GLU A 89 -7.81 -5.70 -13.33
C GLU A 89 -7.98 -4.39 -12.56
N TRP A 90 -6.88 -3.79 -12.09
CA TRP A 90 -6.90 -2.60 -11.25
C TRP A 90 -6.63 -1.35 -12.08
N ASP A 91 -7.58 -0.42 -12.11
CA ASP A 91 -7.41 0.84 -12.82
C ASP A 91 -6.70 1.88 -11.96
N LEU A 92 -6.98 1.87 -10.65
CA LEU A 92 -6.38 2.80 -9.68
C LEU A 92 -5.98 2.06 -8.39
N ILE A 93 -4.79 2.36 -7.90
CA ILE A 93 -4.23 1.72 -6.70
C ILE A 93 -3.83 2.77 -5.65
N SER A 94 -4.30 2.59 -4.40
CA SER A 94 -3.77 3.32 -3.26
C SER A 94 -2.51 2.62 -2.76
N ILE A 95 -1.35 3.18 -3.05
CA ILE A 95 -0.06 2.55 -2.77
C ILE A 95 0.72 3.34 -1.70
N PRO A 96 1.32 2.67 -0.69
CA PRO A 96 2.26 3.32 0.21
C PRO A 96 3.46 3.86 -0.56
N ASP A 97 3.93 5.07 -0.23
CA ASP A 97 5.01 5.72 -0.99
C ASP A 97 6.26 4.83 -1.10
N ARG A 98 6.63 4.11 -0.04
CA ARG A 98 7.76 3.16 -0.06
C ARG A 98 7.65 2.07 -1.13
N LEU A 99 6.43 1.65 -1.50
CA LEU A 99 6.20 0.64 -2.55
C LEU A 99 6.12 1.26 -3.94
N ARG A 100 5.79 2.55 -4.03
CA ARG A 100 5.75 3.31 -5.28
C ARG A 100 7.09 3.25 -6.01
N TYR A 101 8.20 3.44 -5.31
CA TYR A 101 9.54 3.35 -5.91
C TYR A 101 9.79 2.01 -6.61
N THR A 102 9.41 0.91 -5.96
CA THR A 102 9.50 -0.42 -6.58
C THR A 102 8.58 -0.55 -7.77
N ALA A 103 7.33 -0.10 -7.64
CA ALA A 103 6.35 -0.17 -8.72
C ALA A 103 6.75 0.64 -9.96
N VAL A 104 7.32 1.83 -9.77
CA VAL A 104 7.86 2.65 -10.86
C VAL A 104 9.08 1.98 -11.51
N LYS A 105 10.05 1.54 -10.69
CA LYS A 105 11.26 0.86 -11.18
C LYS A 105 10.93 -0.38 -12.03
N ASP A 106 9.90 -1.10 -11.65
CA ASP A 106 9.47 -2.32 -12.34
C ASP A 106 8.49 -2.06 -13.50
N GLY A 107 8.21 -0.78 -13.82
CA GLY A 107 7.31 -0.41 -14.92
C GLY A 107 5.85 -0.82 -14.71
N LEU A 108 5.39 -0.85 -13.45
CA LEU A 108 4.04 -1.32 -13.09
C LEU A 108 3.00 -0.20 -13.06
N LEU A 109 3.40 1.05 -13.17
CA LEU A 109 2.54 2.22 -13.13
C LEU A 109 2.64 3.02 -14.42
N MET A 110 1.53 3.62 -14.84
CA MET A 110 1.50 4.58 -15.93
C MET A 110 1.73 6.01 -15.41
N PRO A 111 2.38 6.90 -16.16
CA PRO A 111 2.47 8.31 -15.83
C PRO A 111 1.07 8.94 -15.72
N LEU A 112 0.91 9.88 -14.79
CA LEU A 112 -0.31 10.66 -14.63
C LEU A 112 -0.32 11.83 -15.60
N ASP A 113 -1.47 12.08 -16.23
CA ASP A 113 -1.66 13.23 -17.12
C ASP A 113 -2.04 14.49 -16.33
N TYR A 114 -1.06 15.25 -15.92
CA TYR A 114 -1.25 16.52 -15.21
C TYR A 114 -1.76 17.68 -16.10
N LYS A 115 -2.02 17.45 -17.37
CA LYS A 115 -2.80 18.38 -18.18
C LYS A 115 -4.28 18.27 -17.87
N THR A 116 -4.73 17.06 -17.52
CA THR A 116 -6.11 16.76 -17.13
C THR A 116 -6.28 16.83 -15.60
N ILE A 117 -5.29 16.36 -14.83
CA ILE A 117 -5.35 16.31 -13.36
C ILE A 117 -4.93 17.68 -12.78
N ASN A 118 -5.85 18.35 -12.09
CA ASN A 118 -5.52 19.58 -11.38
C ASN A 118 -4.80 19.26 -10.06
N ALA A 119 -3.48 19.44 -10.05
CA ALA A 119 -2.64 19.19 -8.86
C ALA A 119 -2.33 20.45 -8.04
N LYS A 120 -2.95 21.60 -8.33
CA LYS A 120 -2.62 22.89 -7.69
C LYS A 120 -2.83 22.90 -6.18
N ASP A 121 -3.83 22.14 -5.70
CA ASP A 121 -4.19 22.05 -4.28
C ASP A 121 -3.51 20.87 -3.57
N ILE A 122 -2.68 20.11 -4.28
CA ILE A 122 -1.89 19.02 -3.70
C ILE A 122 -0.53 19.58 -3.26
N LEU A 123 -0.08 19.18 -2.06
CA LEU A 123 1.25 19.55 -1.59
C LEU A 123 2.31 19.14 -2.62
N PRO A 124 3.22 20.04 -3.06
CA PRO A 124 4.17 19.74 -4.12
C PRO A 124 5.00 18.47 -3.90
N ALA A 125 5.36 18.17 -2.65
CA ALA A 125 6.09 16.96 -2.28
C ALA A 125 5.30 15.66 -2.53
N LEU A 126 3.99 15.74 -2.71
CA LEU A 126 3.09 14.60 -2.96
C LEU A 126 2.72 14.45 -4.44
N VAL A 127 3.19 15.34 -5.30
CA VAL A 127 2.98 15.30 -6.76
C VAL A 127 4.20 14.68 -7.41
N THR A 128 4.01 13.53 -8.04
CA THR A 128 5.09 12.83 -8.78
C THR A 128 4.57 12.40 -10.14
N GLU A 129 5.46 12.04 -11.06
CA GLU A 129 5.08 11.60 -12.42
C GLU A 129 4.04 10.45 -12.40
N TYR A 130 4.13 9.53 -11.44
CA TYR A 130 3.32 8.30 -11.40
C TYR A 130 2.30 8.26 -10.27
N ALA A 131 2.23 9.26 -9.42
CA ALA A 131 1.32 9.27 -8.30
C ALA A 131 1.01 10.69 -7.81
N ALA A 132 -0.25 10.90 -7.39
CA ALA A 132 -0.69 12.05 -6.64
C ALA A 132 -1.04 11.61 -5.21
N GLY A 133 -0.44 12.22 -4.20
CA GLY A 133 -0.71 11.87 -2.81
C GLY A 133 -2.03 12.43 -2.34
N CYS A 134 -2.83 11.59 -1.68
CA CYS A 134 -4.13 11.97 -1.12
C CYS A 134 -4.10 12.15 0.40
N VAL A 135 -3.04 11.71 1.08
CA VAL A 135 -2.94 11.79 2.54
C VAL A 135 -1.50 11.80 3.01
N THR A 136 -1.23 12.55 4.06
CA THR A 136 -0.02 12.48 4.89
C THR A 136 -0.38 11.95 6.25
N ILE A 137 0.33 10.93 6.72
CA ILE A 137 0.08 10.31 8.02
C ILE A 137 1.29 10.58 8.92
N PRO A 138 1.15 11.42 9.96
CA PRO A 138 2.23 11.64 10.91
C PRO A 138 2.42 10.41 11.78
N MET A 139 3.68 10.02 11.99
CA MET A 139 4.05 9.04 13.01
C MET A 139 4.39 9.80 14.30
N LEU A 140 3.54 9.62 15.31
CA LEU A 140 3.61 10.37 16.56
C LEU A 140 4.02 9.46 17.72
N LEU A 141 4.77 10.03 18.67
CA LEU A 141 4.93 9.45 19.98
C LEU A 141 3.62 9.61 20.73
N THR A 142 3.10 8.53 21.28
CA THR A 142 1.90 8.52 22.11
C THR A 142 2.19 7.89 23.47
N TYR A 143 1.46 8.31 24.49
CA TYR A 143 1.62 7.83 25.86
C TYR A 143 0.26 7.68 26.56
N SER A 144 0.24 6.89 27.63
CA SER A 144 -0.94 6.76 28.50
C SER A 144 -1.05 7.96 29.45
N THR A 145 -2.13 8.71 29.36
CA THR A 145 -2.41 9.83 30.29
C THR A 145 -2.66 9.39 31.71
N LYS A 146 -2.99 8.09 31.92
CA LYS A 146 -3.07 7.49 33.26
C LYS A 146 -1.69 7.29 33.87
N ALA A 147 -0.68 6.93 33.05
CA ALA A 147 0.69 6.70 33.52
C ALA A 147 1.49 7.99 33.63
N TYR A 148 1.23 8.95 32.75
CA TYR A 148 1.95 10.22 32.67
C TYR A 148 0.98 11.40 32.75
N PRO A 149 0.92 12.10 33.88
CA PRO A 149 0.16 13.34 33.99
C PRO A 149 0.67 14.42 33.03
N ALA A 150 -0.17 15.41 32.75
CA ALA A 150 0.17 16.53 31.88
C ALA A 150 1.51 17.18 32.29
N GLY A 151 2.38 17.43 31.31
CA GLY A 151 3.70 18.02 31.51
C GLY A 151 4.78 17.08 32.05
N LYS A 152 4.47 15.80 32.34
CA LYS A 152 5.43 14.81 32.83
C LYS A 152 5.64 13.63 31.86
N ALA A 153 5.09 13.71 30.67
CA ALA A 153 5.18 12.67 29.65
C ALA A 153 6.43 12.80 28.78
N PRO A 154 6.90 11.70 28.15
CA PRO A 154 7.92 11.78 27.10
C PRO A 154 7.36 12.57 25.91
N VAL A 155 8.13 13.55 25.42
CA VAL A 155 7.73 14.40 24.29
C VAL A 155 8.68 14.32 23.10
N THR A 156 9.84 13.70 23.29
CA THR A 156 10.85 13.49 22.25
C THR A 156 11.15 12.00 22.08
N TRP A 157 11.77 11.64 20.96
CA TRP A 157 12.28 10.28 20.78
C TRP A 157 13.41 9.95 21.73
N MET A 158 14.23 10.92 22.16
CA MET A 158 15.21 10.74 23.21
C MET A 158 14.55 10.40 24.54
N ASP A 159 13.45 11.09 24.90
CA ASP A 159 12.69 10.75 26.11
C ASP A 159 12.08 9.34 26.00
N TYR A 160 11.61 8.94 24.81
CA TYR A 160 11.05 7.60 24.61
C TYR A 160 12.10 6.49 24.82
N TRP A 161 13.37 6.76 24.52
CA TRP A 161 14.50 5.84 24.78
C TRP A 161 14.97 5.87 26.23
N ASP A 162 14.70 6.93 26.98
CA ASP A 162 15.08 7.04 28.39
C ASP A 162 14.07 6.32 29.30
N VAL A 163 14.26 4.98 29.41
CA VAL A 163 13.40 4.12 30.21
C VAL A 163 13.58 4.31 31.72
N LYS A 164 14.66 4.99 32.16
CA LYS A 164 14.89 5.32 33.56
C LYS A 164 14.07 6.53 33.98
N LYS A 165 14.09 7.58 33.15
CA LYS A 165 13.30 8.81 33.39
C LYS A 165 11.83 8.59 33.14
N PHE A 166 11.48 7.80 32.13
CA PHE A 166 10.11 7.51 31.73
C PHE A 166 9.88 5.98 31.79
N PRO A 167 9.63 5.41 33.00
CA PRO A 167 9.47 3.98 33.15
C PRO A 167 8.17 3.47 32.52
N GLY A 168 8.16 2.21 32.10
CA GLY A 168 7.00 1.53 31.56
C GLY A 168 7.26 0.83 30.22
N PRO A 169 6.35 -0.02 29.77
CA PRO A 169 6.50 -0.80 28.55
C PRO A 169 6.46 0.09 27.30
N ARG A 170 7.23 -0.30 26.27
CA ARG A 170 7.24 0.34 24.97
C ARG A 170 6.47 -0.50 23.96
N GLY A 171 5.80 0.19 23.01
CA GLY A 171 5.19 -0.42 21.84
C GLY A 171 5.81 0.16 20.57
N MET A 172 6.40 -0.68 19.72
CA MET A 172 7.06 -0.23 18.48
C MET A 172 6.45 -0.88 17.25
N TYR A 173 6.56 -0.17 16.13
CA TYR A 173 6.22 -0.72 14.82
C TYR A 173 7.26 -1.75 14.38
N ASN A 174 6.79 -2.93 13.97
CA ASN A 174 7.65 -4.03 13.55
C ASN A 174 8.00 -3.91 12.06
N ALA A 175 8.64 -2.84 11.67
CA ALA A 175 9.19 -2.64 10.33
C ALA A 175 10.31 -1.59 10.39
N PRO A 176 11.28 -1.61 9.49
CA PRO A 176 12.38 -0.65 9.49
C PRO A 176 11.91 0.79 9.19
N THR A 177 10.84 0.95 8.42
CA THR A 177 10.26 2.24 8.04
C THR A 177 9.88 3.04 9.29
N TYR A 178 10.33 4.27 9.42
CA TYR A 178 10.17 5.20 10.53
C TYR A 178 10.99 4.84 11.77
N ILE A 179 11.16 3.57 12.09
CA ILE A 179 11.83 3.11 13.31
C ILE A 179 13.33 3.37 13.27
N LEU A 180 13.97 3.24 12.12
CA LEU A 180 15.38 3.56 11.95
C LEU A 180 15.64 5.06 12.14
N GLU A 181 14.77 5.91 11.61
CA GLU A 181 14.84 7.36 11.79
C GLU A 181 14.66 7.75 13.27
N PHE A 182 13.68 7.17 13.94
CA PHE A 182 13.44 7.43 15.37
C PHE A 182 14.60 6.96 16.23
N ALA A 183 15.20 5.82 15.91
CA ALA A 183 16.37 5.31 16.61
C ALA A 183 17.59 6.22 16.47
N LEU A 184 17.81 6.80 15.28
CA LEU A 184 18.89 7.77 15.04
C LEU A 184 18.62 9.08 15.75
N ILE A 185 17.39 9.60 15.73
CA ILE A 185 17.01 10.81 16.46
C ILE A 185 17.21 10.59 17.97
N ALA A 186 16.80 9.44 18.49
CA ALA A 186 17.00 9.09 19.89
C ALA A 186 18.48 8.95 20.27
N ASP A 187 19.33 8.61 19.30
CA ASP A 187 20.80 8.56 19.45
C ASP A 187 21.48 9.91 19.18
N GLY A 188 20.72 10.99 19.09
CA GLY A 188 21.21 12.35 18.96
C GLY A 188 21.55 12.81 17.54
N VAL A 189 21.14 12.06 16.50
CA VAL A 189 21.33 12.52 15.12
C VAL A 189 20.34 13.64 14.81
N PRO A 190 20.79 14.83 14.37
CA PRO A 190 19.94 15.92 13.97
C PRO A 190 19.02 15.53 12.80
N LYS A 191 17.78 16.05 12.78
CA LYS A 191 16.78 15.71 11.74
C LYS A 191 17.23 16.03 10.31
N ASP A 192 17.98 17.11 10.15
CA ASP A 192 18.56 17.57 8.88
C ASP A 192 19.76 16.72 8.41
N LYS A 193 20.27 15.83 9.27
CA LYS A 193 21.42 14.94 9.00
C LYS A 193 21.04 13.46 9.03
N LEU A 194 19.74 13.13 8.98
CA LEU A 194 19.29 11.75 9.04
C LEU A 194 19.64 10.94 7.79
N TYR A 195 19.65 11.58 6.63
CA TYR A 195 19.85 10.88 5.36
C TYR A 195 21.20 11.19 4.71
N PRO A 196 21.86 10.15 4.13
CA PRO A 196 21.43 8.75 4.12
C PRO A 196 21.45 8.14 5.51
N LEU A 197 20.52 7.21 5.82
CA LEU A 197 20.44 6.58 7.14
C LEU A 197 21.71 5.78 7.47
N ASP A 198 22.27 6.03 8.65
CA ASP A 198 23.28 5.15 9.25
C ASP A 198 22.58 3.93 9.88
N VAL A 199 22.31 2.93 9.04
CA VAL A 199 21.57 1.72 9.44
C VAL A 199 22.26 0.96 10.58
N PRO A 200 23.58 0.72 10.58
CA PRO A 200 24.26 0.07 11.70
C PRO A 200 24.07 0.82 13.02
N ARG A 201 24.18 2.15 13.01
CA ARG A 201 23.96 3.00 14.19
C ARG A 201 22.52 2.94 14.67
N ALA A 202 21.57 2.95 13.75
CA ALA A 202 20.14 2.82 14.09
C ALA A 202 19.86 1.50 14.81
N PHE A 203 20.37 0.38 14.31
CA PHE A 203 20.22 -0.92 14.97
C PHE A 203 20.90 -0.96 16.34
N LYS A 204 22.08 -0.41 16.49
CA LYS A 204 22.75 -0.29 17.79
C LYS A 204 21.91 0.52 18.79
N SER A 205 21.23 1.57 18.34
CA SER A 205 20.29 2.32 19.16
C SER A 205 19.06 1.49 19.53
N LEU A 206 18.50 0.74 18.58
CA LEU A 206 17.36 -0.16 18.82
C LEU A 206 17.68 -1.26 19.82
N ASP A 207 18.88 -1.83 19.78
CA ASP A 207 19.28 -2.89 20.71
C ASP A 207 19.26 -2.40 22.16
N ARG A 208 19.50 -1.09 22.41
CA ARG A 208 19.42 -0.52 23.77
C ARG A 208 18.02 -0.50 24.33
N ILE A 209 16.99 -0.22 23.50
CA ILE A 209 15.61 -0.11 23.97
C ILE A 209 14.82 -1.41 23.83
N LYS A 210 15.30 -2.34 23.00
CA LYS A 210 14.63 -3.60 22.68
C LYS A 210 14.16 -4.40 23.91
N PRO A 211 14.90 -4.49 25.04
CA PRO A 211 14.43 -5.20 26.24
C PRO A 211 13.15 -4.63 26.83
N ASP A 212 12.89 -3.33 26.63
CA ASP A 212 11.74 -2.59 27.15
C ASP A 212 10.56 -2.57 26.17
N VAL A 213 10.75 -3.01 24.93
CA VAL A 213 9.69 -3.12 23.93
C VAL A 213 8.90 -4.39 24.19
N LYS A 214 7.69 -4.24 24.75
CA LYS A 214 6.81 -5.37 25.08
C LYS A 214 5.81 -5.68 23.95
N VAL A 215 5.57 -4.72 23.05
CA VAL A 215 4.64 -4.89 21.93
C VAL A 215 5.31 -4.47 20.62
N TRP A 216 5.50 -5.41 19.73
CA TRP A 216 5.87 -5.17 18.34
C TRP A 216 4.62 -5.29 17.48
N TRP A 217 4.10 -4.17 16.96
CA TRP A 217 2.87 -4.17 16.18
C TRP A 217 3.17 -4.04 14.68
N SER A 218 2.39 -4.76 13.87
CA SER A 218 2.55 -4.79 12.40
C SER A 218 1.42 -4.10 11.63
N ARG A 219 0.33 -3.72 12.34
CA ARG A 219 -0.82 -3.03 11.74
C ARG A 219 -1.26 -1.89 12.65
N LEU A 220 -1.53 -0.72 12.07
CA LEU A 220 -1.99 0.49 12.80
C LEU A 220 -3.25 0.28 13.68
N LEU A 221 -4.06 -0.75 13.39
CA LEU A 221 -5.28 -1.05 14.15
C LEU A 221 -5.06 -1.89 15.42
N LYS A 222 -3.91 -2.58 15.58
CA LYS A 222 -3.63 -3.37 16.78
C LYS A 222 -3.22 -2.55 18.00
N ALA A 223 -2.82 -1.30 17.83
CA ALA A 223 -2.44 -0.42 18.95
C ALA A 223 -3.64 -0.02 19.85
N ARG A 224 -4.87 -0.17 19.40
CA ARG A 224 -6.08 0.12 20.18
C ARG A 224 -6.50 -0.99 21.16
N GLY A 225 -5.94 -2.19 21.03
CA GLY A 225 -6.40 -3.38 21.80
C GLY A 225 -5.61 -3.71 23.06
N THR A 226 -4.53 -2.97 23.39
CA THR A 226 -3.68 -3.28 24.56
C THR A 226 -3.91 -2.36 25.75
N SER A 227 -4.98 -1.57 25.76
CA SER A 227 -5.33 -0.70 26.88
C SER A 227 -6.46 -1.23 27.79
N SER A 228 -6.81 -2.52 27.70
CA SER A 228 -7.76 -3.15 28.61
C SER A 228 -7.10 -4.28 29.38
N GLY A 229 -6.64 -3.95 30.57
CA GLY A 229 -6.14 -4.86 31.59
C GLY A 229 -5.65 -4.04 32.76
#